data_8610c9aebef1c8adfac1622ed2a6859b
#
_entry.id   8610c9aebef1c8adfac1622ed2a6859b
#
_cell.length_a   1.000
_cell.length_b   1.000
_cell.length_c   1.000
_cell.angle_alpha   90.00
_cell.angle_beta   90.00
_cell.angle_gamma   90.00
#
_symmetry.space_group_name_H-M   'P 1'
#
loop_
_entity.id
_entity.type
_entity.pdbx_description
1 polymer ?
#
loop_
_entity_poly.entity_id
_entity_poly.type
_entity_poly.pdbx_seq_one_letter_code
_entity_poly.pdbx_strand_id
1 'polypeptide(L)'
;LIWISEAGEIDEIDRPTAAARPARHVPPTWHRRWTEARAGTEIDACLDIMELYAFVRPARFCLPTPRGLATQLALPLPAGGEDMAAMLPRAAFALLDELAAAPAAAQREAGAIATMMAASGWSWGPILLAHLGLSMPALAPPDGRLAAIWTRLAEYTDFTATVPPGTTPIRPDSARERLGQILGGGAEIRESQSNYAAALAAGFDTPEAGPAPAMVLAEAGTGTGKNLGYLAPATPRAEANGAPVRVSAVAPPLP
;
A
#
# COMPACT_ATOMS: atom_id res chain seq x y z
N LEU A 1 1.55 18.19 17.34
CA LEU A 1 2.28 18.32 16.08
C LEU A 1 3.72 18.67 16.37
N ILE A 2 4.62 18.16 15.53
CA ILE A 2 6.03 18.50 15.64
C ILE A 2 6.38 19.38 14.46
N TRP A 3 7.00 20.50 14.75
CA TRP A 3 7.47 21.48 13.78
C TRP A 3 8.99 21.54 13.80
N ILE A 4 9.60 21.57 12.62
CA ILE A 4 11.04 21.81 12.48
C ILE A 4 11.21 23.19 11.85
N SER A 5 11.95 24.06 12.52
CA SER A 5 12.33 25.38 11.98
C SER A 5 13.41 25.24 10.90
N GLU A 6 13.63 26.31 10.12
CA GLU A 6 14.73 26.38 9.15
C GLU A 6 16.11 26.24 9.81
N ALA A 7 16.22 26.61 11.08
CA ALA A 7 17.45 26.47 11.88
C ALA A 7 17.62 25.03 12.44
N GLY A 8 16.66 24.14 12.20
CA GLY A 8 16.66 22.78 12.71
C GLY A 8 16.15 22.63 14.14
N GLU A 9 15.55 23.70 14.70
CA GLU A 9 14.91 23.64 16.01
C GLU A 9 13.60 22.84 15.91
N ILE A 10 13.37 21.99 16.90
CA ILE A 10 12.19 21.11 16.95
C ILE A 10 11.28 21.57 18.06
N ASP A 11 10.06 21.96 17.70
CA ASP A 11 9.03 22.41 18.62
C ASP A 11 7.84 21.44 18.59
N GLU A 12 7.29 21.14 19.74
CA GLU A 12 5.95 20.55 19.81
C GLU A 12 4.91 21.67 19.86
N ILE A 13 4.04 21.73 18.85
CA ILE A 13 3.04 22.79 18.69
C ILE A 13 1.62 22.22 18.70
N ASP A 14 0.68 23.01 19.19
CA ASP A 14 -0.74 22.69 19.12
C ASP A 14 -1.35 23.03 17.74
N ARG A 15 -2.60 22.61 17.52
CA ARG A 15 -3.31 22.83 16.26
C ARG A 15 -3.47 24.32 15.89
N PRO A 16 -3.93 25.21 16.82
CA PRO A 16 -4.06 26.62 16.51
C PRO A 16 -2.76 27.27 16.08
N THR A 17 -1.67 26.93 16.76
CA THR A 17 -0.33 27.42 16.43
C THR A 17 0.13 26.90 15.06
N ALA A 18 -0.11 25.63 14.74
CA ALA A 18 0.22 25.05 13.45
C ALA A 18 -0.54 25.75 12.30
N ALA A 19 -1.84 25.99 12.49
CA ALA A 19 -2.68 26.67 11.50
C ALA A 19 -2.31 28.14 11.28
N ALA A 20 -1.76 28.80 12.31
CA ALA A 20 -1.36 30.21 12.24
C ALA A 20 0.07 30.42 11.72
N ARG A 21 0.91 29.39 11.67
CA ARG A 21 2.30 29.51 11.17
C ARG A 21 2.33 29.48 9.65
N PRO A 22 2.65 30.58 8.96
CA PRO A 22 2.83 30.56 7.51
C PRO A 22 4.09 29.74 7.17
N ALA A 23 3.95 28.77 6.29
CA ALA A 23 5.09 28.11 5.71
C ALA A 23 5.80 29.08 4.75
N ARG A 24 6.98 29.58 5.11
CA ARG A 24 7.81 30.41 4.22
C ARG A 24 8.39 29.59 3.06
N HIS A 25 8.58 28.32 3.29
CA HIS A 25 9.07 27.33 2.33
C HIS A 25 8.12 26.13 2.29
N VAL A 26 8.22 25.34 1.23
CA VAL A 26 7.44 24.12 1.06
C VAL A 26 7.84 23.12 2.17
N PRO A 27 6.97 22.86 3.16
CA PRO A 27 7.37 22.06 4.32
C PRO A 27 7.46 20.57 3.98
N PRO A 28 8.45 19.85 4.52
CA PRO A 28 8.42 18.40 4.48
C PRO A 28 7.29 17.88 5.36
N THR A 29 6.52 16.95 4.83
CA THR A 29 5.43 16.31 5.56
C THR A 29 5.57 14.80 5.49
N TRP A 30 5.05 14.13 6.50
CA TRP A 30 5.00 12.68 6.52
C TRP A 30 4.06 12.13 5.44
N HIS A 31 2.83 12.63 5.41
CA HIS A 31 1.77 12.36 4.45
C HIS A 31 0.80 13.54 4.48
N ARG A 32 0.61 14.21 3.34
CA ARG A 32 -0.14 15.46 3.25
C ARG A 32 -1.50 15.40 3.93
N ARG A 33 -2.38 14.51 3.48
CA ARG A 33 -3.76 14.39 4.00
C ARG A 33 -3.81 14.09 5.49
N TRP A 34 -2.89 13.27 5.98
CA TRP A 34 -2.83 12.94 7.39
C TRP A 34 -2.32 14.13 8.22
N THR A 35 -1.38 14.89 7.70
CA THR A 35 -0.86 16.11 8.32
C THR A 35 -1.95 17.19 8.35
N GLU A 36 -2.68 17.40 7.26
CA GLU A 36 -3.82 18.32 7.17
C GLU A 36 -4.91 17.97 8.17
N ALA A 37 -5.29 16.71 8.26
CA ALA A 37 -6.30 16.25 9.22
C ALA A 37 -5.88 16.49 10.68
N ARG A 38 -4.58 16.36 10.96
CA ARG A 38 -4.03 16.62 12.29
C ARG A 38 -3.84 18.11 12.59
N ALA A 39 -3.41 18.87 11.62
CA ALA A 39 -3.23 20.32 11.74
C ALA A 39 -4.57 21.07 11.77
N GLY A 40 -5.60 20.52 11.14
CA GLY A 40 -6.90 21.17 10.98
C GLY A 40 -6.86 22.32 9.96
N THR A 41 -5.90 22.28 9.04
CA THR A 41 -5.73 23.28 7.97
C THR A 41 -5.25 22.59 6.70
N GLU A 42 -5.60 23.15 5.56
CA GLU A 42 -5.08 22.70 4.26
C GLU A 42 -3.62 23.18 4.07
N ILE A 43 -2.85 22.40 3.33
CA ILE A 43 -1.46 22.70 2.99
C ILE A 43 -1.38 22.81 1.46
N ASP A 44 -1.17 24.03 0.94
CA ASP A 44 -1.16 24.29 -0.50
C ASP A 44 -0.08 23.50 -1.23
N ALA A 45 1.13 23.49 -0.68
CA ALA A 45 2.26 22.72 -1.21
C ALA A 45 3.08 22.13 -0.08
N CYS A 46 3.51 20.87 -0.24
CA CYS A 46 4.39 20.20 0.72
C CYS A 46 5.33 19.22 0.01
N LEU A 47 6.37 18.82 0.72
CA LEU A 47 7.27 17.75 0.35
C LEU A 47 6.79 16.45 1.04
N ASP A 48 5.77 15.81 0.47
CA ASP A 48 5.22 14.58 1.00
C ASP A 48 6.22 13.43 0.81
N ILE A 49 6.70 12.86 1.91
CA ILE A 49 7.75 11.83 1.88
C ILE A 49 7.23 10.51 1.30
N MET A 50 5.93 10.22 1.43
CA MET A 50 5.34 9.01 0.87
C MET A 50 5.19 9.09 -0.64
N GLU A 51 4.99 10.30 -1.20
CA GLU A 51 5.04 10.52 -2.64
C GLU A 51 6.45 10.28 -3.19
N LEU A 52 7.49 10.80 -2.51
CA LEU A 52 8.86 10.53 -2.89
C LEU A 52 9.21 9.05 -2.81
N TYR A 53 8.75 8.36 -1.75
CA TYR A 53 8.93 6.92 -1.61
C TYR A 53 8.30 6.16 -2.77
N ALA A 54 7.07 6.47 -3.11
CA ALA A 54 6.35 5.83 -4.22
C ALA A 54 7.02 6.09 -5.58
N PHE A 55 7.63 7.26 -5.75
CA PHE A 55 8.38 7.62 -6.95
C PHE A 55 9.69 6.82 -7.08
N VAL A 56 10.47 6.73 -6.01
CA VAL A 56 11.78 6.05 -6.02
C VAL A 56 11.64 4.52 -5.98
N ARG A 57 10.66 4.03 -5.26
CA ARG A 57 10.40 2.58 -5.07
C ARG A 57 8.99 2.21 -5.53
N PRO A 58 8.68 2.33 -6.83
CA PRO A 58 7.35 2.02 -7.34
C PRO A 58 6.97 0.57 -7.03
N ALA A 59 5.70 0.37 -6.68
CA ALA A 59 5.10 -0.94 -6.35
C ALA A 59 5.74 -1.67 -5.13
N ARG A 60 6.58 -1.02 -4.35
CA ARG A 60 7.07 -1.58 -3.08
C ARG A 60 6.19 -1.12 -1.92
N PHE A 61 5.66 -2.08 -1.20
CA PHE A 61 4.84 -1.79 -0.03
C PHE A 61 5.69 -1.17 1.10
N CYS A 62 5.15 -0.12 1.70
CA CYS A 62 5.66 0.48 2.92
C CYS A 62 4.47 0.77 3.84
N LEU A 63 4.58 0.41 5.11
CA LEU A 63 3.62 0.92 6.09
C LEU A 63 3.77 2.44 6.15
N PRO A 64 2.68 3.23 5.96
CA PRO A 64 2.73 4.69 5.95
C PRO A 64 2.89 5.25 7.36
N THR A 65 3.94 4.82 8.05
CA THR A 65 4.32 5.24 9.40
C THR A 65 5.81 5.53 9.46
N PRO A 66 6.28 6.41 10.37
CA PRO A 66 7.71 6.69 10.54
C PRO A 66 8.55 5.43 10.72
N ARG A 67 8.07 4.49 11.53
CA ARG A 67 8.75 3.21 11.75
C ARG A 67 8.74 2.32 10.52
N GLY A 68 7.63 2.28 9.77
CA GLY A 68 7.54 1.51 8.54
C GLY A 68 8.56 1.99 7.50
N LEU A 69 8.65 3.31 7.30
CA LEU A 69 9.62 3.90 6.38
C LEU A 69 11.07 3.67 6.86
N ALA A 70 11.35 3.88 8.15
CA ALA A 70 12.67 3.62 8.71
C ALA A 70 13.10 2.17 8.46
N THR A 71 12.20 1.21 8.67
CA THR A 71 12.44 -0.21 8.36
C THR A 71 12.77 -0.43 6.88
N GLN A 72 11.99 0.16 5.99
CA GLN A 72 12.18 0.00 4.54
C GLN A 72 13.47 0.63 4.02
N LEU A 73 13.93 1.70 4.66
CA LEU A 73 15.15 2.43 4.29
C LEU A 73 16.37 2.02 5.12
N ALA A 74 16.24 1.02 5.99
CA ALA A 74 17.29 0.59 6.93
C ALA A 74 17.83 1.74 7.78
N LEU A 75 16.97 2.69 8.15
CA LEU A 75 17.28 3.80 9.04
C LEU A 75 17.03 3.43 10.52
N PRO A 76 17.66 4.11 11.47
CA PRO A 76 17.36 3.93 12.89
C PRO A 76 15.87 4.12 13.18
N LEU A 77 15.29 3.23 13.97
CA LEU A 77 13.87 3.32 14.34
C LEU A 77 13.66 4.52 15.29
N PRO A 78 12.69 5.41 14.97
CA PRO A 78 12.42 6.55 15.81
C PRO A 78 11.82 6.11 17.16
N ALA A 79 12.34 6.64 18.26
CA ALA A 79 11.89 6.35 19.62
C ALA A 79 10.82 7.35 20.10
N GLY A 80 10.86 8.59 19.63
CA GLY A 80 9.97 9.67 20.06
C GLY A 80 9.62 10.62 18.93
N GLY A 81 8.88 11.67 19.27
CA GLY A 81 8.39 12.66 18.30
C GLY A 81 9.50 13.42 17.60
N GLU A 82 10.55 13.80 18.34
CA GLU A 82 11.72 14.48 17.79
C GLU A 82 12.45 13.61 16.77
N ASP A 83 12.65 12.32 17.11
CA ASP A 83 13.25 11.36 16.18
C ASP A 83 12.40 11.18 14.92
N MET A 84 11.07 11.17 15.06
CA MET A 84 10.16 11.10 13.92
C MET A 84 10.31 12.31 12.99
N ALA A 85 10.47 13.50 13.55
CA ALA A 85 10.68 14.72 12.79
C ALA A 85 12.06 14.73 12.11
N ALA A 86 13.12 14.40 12.84
CA ALA A 86 14.48 14.33 12.32
C ALA A 86 14.63 13.22 11.24
N MET A 87 13.77 12.22 11.26
CA MET A 87 13.78 11.16 10.27
C MET A 87 13.30 11.61 8.88
N LEU A 88 12.40 12.60 8.79
CA LEU A 88 11.88 13.06 7.50
C LEU A 88 12.99 13.48 6.51
N PRO A 89 13.90 14.41 6.87
CA PRO A 89 15.00 14.76 5.98
C PRO A 89 15.94 13.58 5.72
N ARG A 90 16.22 12.74 6.71
CA ARG A 90 17.06 11.56 6.54
C ARG A 90 16.47 10.58 5.53
N ALA A 91 15.16 10.35 5.60
CA ALA A 91 14.45 9.49 4.66
C ALA A 91 14.43 10.11 3.25
N ALA A 92 14.25 11.42 3.14
CA ALA A 92 14.30 12.12 1.87
C ALA A 92 15.67 11.97 1.19
N PHE A 93 16.76 12.25 1.93
CA PHE A 93 18.12 12.07 1.39
C PHE A 93 18.41 10.62 1.03
N ALA A 94 18.04 9.66 1.86
CA ALA A 94 18.24 8.25 1.55
C ALA A 94 17.56 7.81 0.24
N LEU A 95 16.34 8.30 -0.02
CA LEU A 95 15.62 8.04 -1.26
C LEU A 95 16.26 8.74 -2.47
N LEU A 96 16.66 10.00 -2.32
CA LEU A 96 17.31 10.76 -3.37
C LEU A 96 18.67 10.14 -3.73
N ASP A 97 19.46 9.74 -2.74
CA ASP A 97 20.76 9.08 -2.93
C ASP A 97 20.61 7.70 -3.57
N GLU A 98 19.57 6.94 -3.21
CA GLU A 98 19.25 5.66 -3.86
C GLU A 98 19.01 5.86 -5.37
N LEU A 99 18.25 6.89 -5.72
CA LEU A 99 18.00 7.21 -7.12
C LEU A 99 19.26 7.71 -7.83
N ALA A 100 20.09 8.51 -7.17
CA ALA A 100 21.36 8.98 -7.70
C ALA A 100 22.39 7.85 -7.90
N ALA A 101 22.30 6.78 -7.11
CA ALA A 101 23.10 5.58 -7.26
C ALA A 101 22.58 4.61 -8.34
N ALA A 102 21.39 4.84 -8.88
CA ALA A 102 20.80 4.00 -9.92
C ALA A 102 21.58 4.13 -11.26
N PRO A 103 21.44 3.16 -12.18
CA PRO A 103 22.04 3.27 -13.51
C PRO A 103 21.61 4.54 -14.24
N ALA A 104 22.53 5.14 -15.02
CA ALA A 104 22.29 6.42 -15.72
C ALA A 104 21.03 6.42 -16.62
N ALA A 105 20.63 5.27 -17.15
CA ALA A 105 19.39 5.16 -17.90
C ALA A 105 18.16 5.38 -17.02
N ALA A 106 18.13 4.77 -15.82
CA ALA A 106 17.06 4.95 -14.85
C ALA A 106 17.00 6.38 -14.30
N GLN A 107 18.16 6.99 -14.04
CA GLN A 107 18.22 8.40 -13.62
C GLN A 107 17.63 9.33 -14.69
N ARG A 108 17.95 9.12 -15.98
CA ARG A 108 17.39 9.92 -17.08
C ARG A 108 15.88 9.74 -17.21
N GLU A 109 15.38 8.52 -17.07
CA GLU A 109 13.95 8.22 -17.11
C GLU A 109 13.22 8.87 -15.94
N ALA A 110 13.75 8.70 -14.72
CA ALA A 110 13.22 9.35 -13.53
C ALA A 110 13.24 10.88 -13.66
N GLY A 111 14.32 11.46 -14.20
CA GLY A 111 14.43 12.90 -14.46
C GLY A 111 13.37 13.39 -15.44
N ALA A 112 13.10 12.63 -16.51
CA ALA A 112 12.05 12.99 -17.47
C ALA A 112 10.65 12.98 -16.81
N ILE A 113 10.36 11.93 -16.02
CA ILE A 113 9.09 11.84 -15.28
C ILE A 113 8.98 12.97 -14.25
N ALA A 114 10.04 13.22 -13.46
CA ALA A 114 10.07 14.31 -12.48
C ALA A 114 9.85 15.68 -13.10
N THR A 115 10.40 15.93 -14.29
CA THR A 115 10.18 17.17 -15.05
C THR A 115 8.70 17.37 -15.36
N MET A 116 8.02 16.32 -15.82
CA MET A 116 6.59 16.37 -16.14
C MET A 116 5.73 16.57 -14.90
N MET A 117 6.06 15.87 -13.83
CA MET A 117 5.35 16.00 -12.55
C MET A 117 5.58 17.40 -11.93
N ALA A 118 6.79 17.95 -12.03
CA ALA A 118 7.09 19.32 -11.60
C ALA A 118 6.25 20.36 -12.37
N ALA A 119 6.08 20.16 -13.68
CA ALA A 119 5.22 21.02 -14.50
C ALA A 119 3.75 20.97 -14.06
N SER A 120 3.34 19.89 -13.42
CA SER A 120 2.00 19.70 -12.83
C SER A 120 1.93 20.10 -11.35
N GLY A 121 2.98 20.72 -10.80
CA GLY A 121 3.00 21.21 -9.43
C GLY A 121 3.56 20.24 -8.38
N TRP A 122 4.20 19.15 -8.79
CA TRP A 122 4.82 18.23 -7.82
C TRP A 122 6.06 18.84 -7.18
N SER A 123 6.01 19.06 -5.87
CA SER A 123 7.02 19.82 -5.13
C SER A 123 8.40 19.15 -5.09
N TRP A 124 8.47 17.83 -5.17
CA TRP A 124 9.73 17.08 -5.19
C TRP A 124 10.48 17.19 -6.53
N GLY A 125 9.78 17.50 -7.61
CA GLY A 125 10.38 17.49 -8.95
C GLY A 125 11.64 18.35 -9.08
N PRO A 126 11.62 19.66 -8.73
CA PRO A 126 12.80 20.50 -8.80
C PRO A 126 13.97 20.01 -7.92
N ILE A 127 13.66 19.51 -6.71
CA ILE A 127 14.66 19.03 -5.76
C ILE A 127 15.33 17.77 -6.31
N LEU A 128 14.55 16.83 -6.82
CA LEU A 128 15.03 15.60 -7.41
C LEU A 128 15.92 15.87 -8.63
N LEU A 129 15.50 16.75 -9.52
CA LEU A 129 16.29 17.13 -10.69
C LEU A 129 17.63 17.76 -10.28
N ALA A 130 17.61 18.67 -9.31
CA ALA A 130 18.83 19.28 -8.77
C ALA A 130 19.77 18.24 -8.16
N HIS A 131 19.22 17.29 -7.40
CA HIS A 131 20.01 16.21 -6.78
C HIS A 131 20.66 15.28 -7.81
N LEU A 132 19.98 15.02 -8.93
CA LEU A 132 20.53 14.26 -10.07
C LEU A 132 21.47 15.07 -10.96
N GLY A 133 21.71 16.36 -10.65
CA GLY A 133 22.51 17.24 -11.51
C GLY A 133 21.85 17.56 -12.86
N LEU A 134 20.52 17.41 -12.93
CA LEU A 134 19.73 17.68 -14.12
C LEU A 134 19.11 19.08 -14.02
N SER A 135 19.22 19.86 -15.10
CA SER A 135 18.54 21.15 -15.19
C SER A 135 17.07 20.95 -15.53
N MET A 136 16.18 21.72 -14.88
CA MET A 136 14.81 21.83 -15.37
C MET A 136 14.85 22.49 -16.77
N PRO A 137 14.40 21.80 -17.83
CA PRO A 137 14.21 22.47 -19.10
C PRO A 137 13.19 23.60 -18.88
N ALA A 138 13.41 24.74 -19.54
CA ALA A 138 12.39 25.78 -19.59
C ALA A 138 11.07 25.12 -20.00
N LEU A 139 10.03 25.30 -19.17
CA LEU A 139 8.74 24.64 -19.31
C LEU A 139 8.16 24.92 -20.71
N ALA A 140 8.50 24.08 -21.68
CA ALA A 140 7.68 23.96 -22.86
C ALA A 140 6.42 23.19 -22.44
N PRO A 141 5.23 23.62 -22.88
CA PRO A 141 4.02 22.85 -22.64
C PRO A 141 4.27 21.42 -23.13
N PRO A 142 3.74 20.40 -22.44
CA PRO A 142 3.97 19.03 -22.79
C PRO A 142 3.54 18.83 -24.25
N ASP A 143 4.52 18.78 -25.14
CA ASP A 143 4.28 18.34 -26.50
C ASP A 143 3.78 16.90 -26.36
N GLY A 144 2.78 16.50 -27.10
CA GLY A 144 2.01 15.23 -26.97
C GLY A 144 2.77 13.93 -26.68
N ARG A 145 4.05 14.01 -26.30
CA ARG A 145 4.90 12.90 -25.85
C ARG A 145 4.47 12.31 -24.50
N LEU A 146 3.67 13.03 -23.71
CA LEU A 146 2.98 12.44 -22.56
C LEU A 146 2.09 11.27 -22.95
N ALA A 147 1.49 11.32 -24.14
CA ALA A 147 0.75 10.19 -24.70
C ALA A 147 1.64 8.96 -24.94
N ALA A 148 2.95 9.16 -25.14
CA ALA A 148 3.89 8.06 -25.37
C ALA A 148 4.14 7.19 -24.12
N ILE A 149 3.85 7.66 -22.90
CA ILE A 149 3.87 6.83 -21.69
C ILE A 149 2.76 5.77 -21.78
N TRP A 150 1.58 6.16 -22.21
CA TRP A 150 0.46 5.24 -22.36
C TRP A 150 0.69 4.20 -23.46
N THR A 151 1.44 4.56 -24.51
CA THR A 151 1.81 3.61 -25.57
C THR A 151 2.89 2.61 -25.14
N ARG A 152 3.62 2.89 -24.05
CA ARG A 152 4.61 1.96 -23.45
C ARG A 152 4.02 1.05 -22.39
N LEU A 153 2.86 1.39 -21.85
CA LEU A 153 2.11 0.42 -21.05
C LEU A 153 1.76 -0.72 -22.00
N ALA A 154 2.13 -1.94 -21.62
CA ALA A 154 1.63 -3.11 -22.32
C ALA A 154 0.11 -2.89 -22.47
N GLU A 155 -0.36 -2.80 -23.72
CA GLU A 155 -1.79 -2.84 -23.94
C GLU A 155 -2.30 -3.99 -23.08
N TYR A 156 -3.31 -3.70 -22.26
CA TYR A 156 -4.04 -4.76 -21.61
C TYR A 156 -4.41 -5.68 -22.76
N THR A 157 -3.65 -6.74 -22.92
CA THR A 157 -4.00 -7.78 -23.89
C THR A 157 -5.38 -8.20 -23.46
N ASP A 158 -6.32 -7.79 -24.29
CA ASP A 158 -7.69 -8.19 -24.16
C ASP A 158 -7.72 -9.63 -23.70
N PHE A 159 -8.19 -9.81 -22.47
CA PHE A 159 -8.63 -11.05 -21.94
C PHE A 159 -7.90 -12.27 -22.52
N THR A 160 -6.76 -12.62 -21.94
CA THR A 160 -6.33 -14.01 -21.99
C THR A 160 -7.59 -14.78 -21.58
N ALA A 161 -8.14 -15.55 -22.52
CA ALA A 161 -9.36 -16.30 -22.30
C ALA A 161 -9.20 -17.01 -20.95
N THR A 162 -9.94 -16.56 -19.95
CA THR A 162 -9.81 -17.10 -18.61
C THR A 162 -10.19 -18.55 -18.76
N VAL A 163 -9.25 -19.45 -18.55
CA VAL A 163 -9.55 -20.87 -18.56
C VAL A 163 -10.73 -21.05 -17.61
N PRO A 164 -11.85 -21.60 -18.06
CA PRO A 164 -13.00 -21.75 -17.20
C PRO A 164 -12.59 -22.49 -15.92
N PRO A 165 -13.04 -22.04 -14.74
CA PRO A 165 -12.67 -22.68 -13.50
C PRO A 165 -13.06 -24.16 -13.51
N GLY A 166 -12.21 -24.99 -12.97
CA GLY A 166 -12.56 -26.40 -12.73
C GLY A 166 -13.80 -26.55 -11.83
N THR A 167 -14.42 -27.69 -11.86
CA THR A 167 -15.65 -28.01 -11.10
C THR A 167 -15.40 -29.02 -9.96
N THR A 168 -14.13 -29.20 -9.57
CA THR A 168 -13.77 -30.13 -8.49
C THR A 168 -14.40 -29.71 -7.16
N PRO A 169 -15.25 -30.52 -6.54
CA PRO A 169 -15.90 -30.19 -5.28
C PRO A 169 -14.89 -30.23 -4.12
N ILE A 170 -15.15 -29.44 -3.10
CA ILE A 170 -14.35 -29.44 -1.87
C ILE A 170 -15.06 -30.28 -0.79
N ARG A 171 -14.45 -31.36 -0.43
CA ARG A 171 -15.02 -32.28 0.59
C ARG A 171 -14.88 -31.62 1.99
N PRO A 172 -15.87 -31.85 2.88
CA PRO A 172 -15.80 -31.38 4.27
C PRO A 172 -14.53 -31.79 5.01
N ASP A 173 -14.04 -32.99 4.75
CA ASP A 173 -12.82 -33.49 5.39
C ASP A 173 -11.56 -32.79 4.88
N SER A 174 -11.51 -32.41 3.59
CA SER A 174 -10.42 -31.62 3.03
C SER A 174 -10.38 -30.22 3.67
N ALA A 175 -11.55 -29.63 3.97
CA ALA A 175 -11.61 -28.36 4.68
C ALA A 175 -11.11 -28.48 6.13
N ARG A 176 -11.42 -29.56 6.83
CA ARG A 176 -10.90 -29.84 8.19
C ARG A 176 -9.38 -30.04 8.18
N GLU A 177 -8.89 -30.83 7.25
CA GLU A 177 -7.46 -31.08 7.10
C GLU A 177 -6.70 -29.76 6.81
N ARG A 178 -7.21 -28.96 5.87
CA ARG A 178 -6.61 -27.66 5.54
C ARG A 178 -6.64 -26.70 6.72
N LEU A 179 -7.71 -26.70 7.52
CA LEU A 179 -7.78 -25.92 8.75
C LEU A 179 -6.66 -26.33 9.71
N GLY A 180 -6.43 -27.62 9.90
CA GLY A 180 -5.34 -28.12 10.73
C GLY A 180 -3.96 -27.67 10.21
N GLN A 181 -3.75 -27.69 8.90
CA GLN A 181 -2.51 -27.20 8.29
C GLN A 181 -2.31 -25.70 8.52
N ILE A 182 -3.37 -24.88 8.39
CA ILE A 182 -3.32 -23.43 8.61
C ILE A 182 -3.02 -23.11 10.08
N LEU A 183 -3.62 -23.84 11.00
CA LEU A 183 -3.42 -23.64 12.44
C LEU A 183 -2.02 -24.06 12.90
N GLY A 184 -1.40 -25.01 12.23
CA GLY A 184 -0.07 -25.52 12.60
C GLY A 184 -0.07 -26.47 13.78
N GLY A 185 1.05 -27.15 14.00
CA GLY A 185 1.16 -28.28 14.94
C GLY A 185 1.10 -27.97 16.44
N GLY A 186 0.94 -26.71 16.82
CA GLY A 186 0.87 -26.30 18.24
C GLY A 186 -0.46 -25.66 18.64
N ALA A 187 -1.41 -25.51 17.72
CA ALA A 187 -2.67 -24.86 17.99
C ALA A 187 -3.76 -25.87 18.41
N GLU A 188 -4.59 -25.45 19.36
CA GLU A 188 -5.76 -26.20 19.78
C GLU A 188 -6.81 -26.22 18.66
N ILE A 189 -7.15 -27.39 18.16
CA ILE A 189 -8.21 -27.56 17.16
C ILE A 189 -9.55 -27.55 17.92
N ARG A 190 -10.33 -26.49 17.72
CA ARG A 190 -11.66 -26.36 18.30
C ARG A 190 -12.68 -27.06 17.40
N GLU A 191 -13.45 -27.95 17.97
CA GLU A 191 -14.47 -28.72 17.22
C GLU A 191 -15.48 -27.79 16.51
N SER A 192 -15.90 -26.72 17.16
CA SER A 192 -16.81 -25.71 16.57
C SER A 192 -16.23 -25.06 15.33
N GLN A 193 -14.93 -24.75 15.34
CA GLN A 193 -14.23 -24.17 14.18
C GLN A 193 -14.08 -25.19 13.04
N SER A 194 -13.76 -26.42 13.38
CA SER A 194 -13.64 -27.53 12.43
C SER A 194 -14.98 -27.83 11.76
N ASN A 195 -16.07 -27.86 12.53
CA ASN A 195 -17.42 -28.05 12.01
C ASN A 195 -17.88 -26.88 11.14
N TYR A 196 -17.53 -25.65 11.53
CA TYR A 196 -17.80 -24.46 10.72
C TYR A 196 -17.09 -24.52 9.36
N ALA A 197 -15.79 -24.85 9.32
CA ALA A 197 -15.03 -25.01 8.08
C ALA A 197 -15.63 -26.10 7.17
N ALA A 198 -16.03 -27.23 7.76
CA ALA A 198 -16.64 -28.33 7.04
C ALA A 198 -18.02 -27.98 6.46
N ALA A 199 -18.84 -27.24 7.21
CA ALA A 199 -20.15 -26.79 6.75
C ALA A 199 -20.05 -25.82 5.58
N LEU A 200 -19.04 -24.96 5.58
CA LEU A 200 -18.81 -24.01 4.49
C LEU A 200 -18.33 -24.66 3.19
N ALA A 201 -17.78 -25.87 3.25
CA ALA A 201 -17.33 -26.58 2.04
C ALA A 201 -18.47 -26.74 1.02
N ALA A 202 -19.71 -26.96 1.47
CA ALA A 202 -20.89 -27.05 0.59
C ALA A 202 -21.15 -25.78 -0.24
N GLY A 203 -20.73 -24.61 0.23
CA GLY A 203 -20.86 -23.35 -0.52
C GLY A 203 -19.91 -23.24 -1.71
N PHE A 204 -18.91 -24.11 -1.79
CA PHE A 204 -17.95 -24.17 -2.88
C PHE A 204 -18.26 -25.27 -3.91
N ASP A 205 -19.33 -26.03 -3.69
CA ASP A 205 -19.78 -26.98 -4.68
C ASP A 205 -20.40 -26.28 -5.88
N THR A 206 -20.12 -26.82 -7.06
CA THR A 206 -20.77 -26.33 -8.29
C THR A 206 -22.13 -26.99 -8.35
N PRO A 207 -23.24 -26.24 -8.46
CA PRO A 207 -24.57 -26.85 -8.65
C PRO A 207 -24.55 -27.71 -9.90
N GLU A 208 -24.95 -28.96 -9.80
CA GLU A 208 -25.00 -29.90 -10.93
C GLU A 208 -26.04 -29.51 -12.00
N ALA A 209 -26.97 -28.64 -11.67
CA ALA A 209 -28.00 -28.21 -12.61
C ALA A 209 -28.56 -26.83 -12.23
N GLY A 210 -28.25 -25.81 -13.01
CA GLY A 210 -29.00 -24.56 -13.03
C GLY A 210 -28.16 -23.29 -12.86
N PRO A 211 -28.68 -22.13 -13.28
CA PRO A 211 -27.98 -20.84 -13.23
C PRO A 211 -27.97 -20.18 -11.85
N ALA A 212 -28.53 -20.82 -10.82
CA ALA A 212 -28.62 -20.24 -9.49
C ALA A 212 -27.29 -20.44 -8.72
N PRO A 213 -26.72 -19.36 -8.15
CA PRO A 213 -25.54 -19.48 -7.32
C PRO A 213 -25.84 -20.26 -6.04
N ALA A 214 -24.92 -21.15 -5.63
CA ALA A 214 -24.98 -21.77 -4.30
C ALA A 214 -24.73 -20.69 -3.23
N MET A 215 -25.59 -20.63 -2.22
CA MET A 215 -25.46 -19.70 -1.10
C MET A 215 -25.52 -20.47 0.20
N VAL A 216 -24.50 -20.27 1.06
CA VAL A 216 -24.46 -20.83 2.41
C VAL A 216 -24.44 -19.69 3.42
N LEU A 217 -25.41 -19.69 4.31
CA LEU A 217 -25.40 -18.84 5.49
C LEU A 217 -24.89 -19.67 6.66
N ALA A 218 -23.80 -19.24 7.27
CA ALA A 218 -23.22 -19.93 8.41
C ALA A 218 -22.92 -18.93 9.54
N GLU A 219 -23.48 -19.20 10.70
CA GLU A 219 -23.26 -18.42 11.92
C GLU A 219 -22.28 -19.17 12.84
N ALA A 220 -21.35 -18.44 13.41
CA ALA A 220 -20.46 -18.92 14.45
C ALA A 220 -20.24 -17.84 15.51
N GLY A 221 -20.14 -18.24 16.77
CA GLY A 221 -19.94 -17.33 17.89
C GLY A 221 -18.67 -16.49 17.77
N THR A 222 -18.59 -15.42 18.60
CA THR A 222 -17.37 -14.61 18.71
C THR A 222 -16.21 -15.45 19.23
N GLY A 223 -15.00 -15.23 18.71
CA GLY A 223 -13.81 -16.00 19.11
C GLY A 223 -13.66 -17.38 18.50
N THR A 224 -14.58 -17.85 17.66
CA THR A 224 -14.51 -19.17 17.00
C THR A 224 -13.39 -19.27 15.94
N GLY A 225 -12.78 -18.15 15.54
CA GLY A 225 -11.77 -18.14 14.47
C GLY A 225 -12.38 -18.25 13.06
N LYS A 226 -13.53 -17.61 12.84
CA LYS A 226 -14.27 -17.59 11.57
C LYS A 226 -13.38 -17.34 10.35
N ASN A 227 -12.42 -16.43 10.46
CA ASN A 227 -11.54 -16.07 9.35
C ASN A 227 -10.75 -17.29 8.82
N LEU A 228 -10.18 -18.08 9.70
CA LEU A 228 -9.49 -19.31 9.30
C LEU A 228 -10.48 -20.38 8.85
N GLY A 229 -11.66 -20.40 9.47
CA GLY A 229 -12.71 -21.35 9.13
C GLY A 229 -13.21 -21.24 7.70
N TYR A 230 -13.38 -20.01 7.14
CA TYR A 230 -13.79 -19.88 5.74
C TYR A 230 -12.61 -19.93 4.76
N LEU A 231 -11.39 -19.60 5.20
CA LEU A 231 -10.20 -19.77 4.36
C LEU A 231 -9.86 -21.24 4.13
N ALA A 232 -10.21 -22.10 5.07
CA ALA A 232 -9.92 -23.53 4.99
C ALA A 232 -10.54 -24.22 3.75
N PRO A 233 -11.82 -24.04 3.40
CA PRO A 233 -12.37 -24.55 2.15
C PRO A 233 -12.02 -23.68 0.93
N ALA A 234 -11.81 -22.36 1.10
CA ALA A 234 -11.54 -21.43 0.01
C ALA A 234 -10.20 -21.70 -0.69
N THR A 235 -9.14 -21.97 0.08
CA THR A 235 -7.81 -22.21 -0.48
C THR A 235 -7.72 -23.46 -1.34
N PRO A 236 -8.16 -24.66 -0.90
CA PRO A 236 -8.16 -25.83 -1.77
C PRO A 236 -9.11 -25.68 -2.96
N ARG A 237 -10.19 -24.89 -2.83
CA ARG A 237 -11.07 -24.60 -3.97
C ARG A 237 -10.32 -23.83 -5.06
N ALA A 238 -9.56 -22.80 -4.69
CA ALA A 238 -8.77 -22.03 -5.63
C ALA A 238 -7.68 -22.89 -6.29
N GLU A 239 -6.97 -23.67 -5.50
CA GLU A 239 -5.89 -24.55 -5.96
C GLU A 239 -6.39 -25.65 -6.91
N ALA A 240 -7.46 -26.38 -6.52
CA ALA A 240 -7.98 -27.50 -7.30
C ALA A 240 -8.65 -27.06 -8.62
N ASN A 241 -9.14 -25.84 -8.70
CA ASN A 241 -9.94 -25.39 -9.84
C ASN A 241 -9.25 -24.30 -10.68
N GLY A 242 -8.05 -23.87 -10.30
CA GLY A 242 -7.31 -22.84 -11.04
C GLY A 242 -8.03 -21.51 -11.12
N ALA A 243 -8.86 -21.17 -10.11
CA ALA A 243 -9.69 -19.98 -10.11
C ALA A 243 -9.56 -19.22 -8.80
N PRO A 244 -9.59 -17.87 -8.84
CA PRO A 244 -9.52 -17.05 -7.64
C PRO A 244 -10.77 -17.18 -6.79
N VAL A 245 -10.62 -17.25 -5.48
CA VAL A 245 -11.69 -17.09 -4.50
C VAL A 245 -11.58 -15.69 -3.87
N ARG A 246 -12.69 -14.95 -3.88
CA ARG A 246 -12.74 -13.61 -3.27
C ARG A 246 -13.27 -13.73 -1.84
N VAL A 247 -12.53 -13.15 -0.91
CA VAL A 247 -12.93 -13.07 0.50
C VAL A 247 -13.10 -11.60 0.86
N SER A 248 -14.24 -11.26 1.45
CA SER A 248 -14.50 -9.92 1.97
C SER A 248 -14.81 -10.03 3.47
N ALA A 249 -14.14 -9.22 4.28
CA ALA A 249 -14.36 -9.17 5.71
C ALA A 249 -14.52 -7.71 6.15
N VAL A 250 -15.45 -7.48 7.07
CA VAL A 250 -15.57 -6.19 7.76
C VAL A 250 -14.74 -6.29 9.03
N ALA A 251 -13.65 -5.55 9.08
CA ALA A 251 -12.91 -5.34 10.31
C ALA A 251 -13.34 -4.00 10.93
N PRO A 252 -13.65 -3.94 12.23
CA PRO A 252 -13.81 -2.65 12.89
C PRO A 252 -12.50 -1.86 12.75
N PRO A 253 -12.56 -0.52 12.65
CA PRO A 253 -11.34 0.28 12.68
C PRO A 253 -10.59 -0.04 13.98
N LEU A 254 -9.30 -0.29 13.86
CA LEU A 254 -8.43 -0.47 15.02
C LEU A 254 -8.46 0.82 15.86
N PRO A 255 -8.60 0.72 17.20
CA PRO A 255 -8.64 1.87 18.09
C PRO A 255 -7.36 2.70 18.04
#